data_3bdcf669b60e70f2d35438f7b54c2bed
#
_entry.id   3bdcf669b60e70f2d35438f7b54c2bed
#
_cell.length_a   1.000
_cell.length_b   1.000
_cell.length_c   1.000
_cell.angle_alpha   90.00
_cell.angle_beta   90.00
_cell.angle_gamma   90.00
#
_symmetry.space_group_name_H-M   'P 1'
#
loop_
_entity.id
_entity.type
_entity.pdbx_description
1 polymer ?
#
loop_
_entity_poly.entity_id
_entity_poly.type
_entity_poly.pdbx_seq_one_letter_code
_entity_poly.pdbx_strand_id
1 'polypeptide(L)'
;GARGFDAALVHRAVGRGSQSSGRIARNGTFFQALLQLGLGWSSLFFRFNGQKGVFERVLDDVRVSGVSLPAINSLIEEMLQYGTNMRRVRTFVNDNPARSTGLSALTTFSGAAAAIIYTLEKHIARSSGHAVSLLQIKALFQRPGELIGALANILSAVELAATDAEIISTVFGKVAYLCQKFAWMESVLYEVAVCVAKPWLKFVEAWVGLCPETPMLIDQ
;
A
#
# COMPACT_ATOMS: atom_id res chain seq x y z
N GLY A 1 19.73 -20.57 15.69
CA GLY A 1 19.54 -21.34 14.44
C GLY A 1 19.03 -20.55 13.25
N ALA A 2 18.20 -19.51 13.42
CA ALA A 2 17.58 -18.78 12.31
C ALA A 2 18.59 -17.92 11.48
N ARG A 3 19.58 -17.34 12.11
CA ARG A 3 20.58 -16.50 11.43
C ARG A 3 21.47 -17.24 10.43
N GLY A 4 21.71 -18.52 10.63
CA GLY A 4 22.54 -19.33 9.72
C GLY A 4 21.80 -19.76 8.45
N PHE A 5 20.49 -19.97 8.54
CA PHE A 5 19.66 -20.36 7.39
C PHE A 5 19.45 -19.19 6.42
N ASP A 6 19.21 -18.00 6.95
CA ASP A 6 19.10 -16.76 6.15
C ASP A 6 20.40 -16.45 5.40
N ALA A 7 21.56 -16.63 6.04
CA ALA A 7 22.86 -16.43 5.41
C ALA A 7 23.13 -17.40 4.27
N ALA A 8 22.71 -18.66 4.40
CA ALA A 8 22.87 -19.68 3.34
C ALA A 8 21.97 -19.39 2.13
N LEU A 9 20.74 -18.92 2.36
CA LEU A 9 19.82 -18.51 1.30
C LEU A 9 20.33 -17.26 0.55
N VAL A 10 20.86 -16.27 1.29
CA VAL A 10 21.51 -15.09 0.68
C VAL A 10 22.69 -15.52 -0.19
N HIS A 11 23.53 -16.46 0.30
CA HIS A 11 24.69 -16.94 -0.45
C HIS A 11 24.31 -17.68 -1.73
N ARG A 12 23.14 -18.35 -1.75
CA ARG A 12 22.62 -19.07 -2.92
C ARG A 12 21.97 -18.12 -3.94
N ALA A 13 21.40 -17.02 -3.48
CA ALA A 13 20.75 -16.00 -4.32
C ALA A 13 21.77 -15.03 -4.98
N VAL A 14 22.96 -14.90 -4.39
CA VAL A 14 24.01 -13.95 -4.80
C VAL A 14 25.25 -14.73 -5.25
N GLY A 15 25.60 -14.66 -6.55
CA GLY A 15 26.83 -15.25 -7.07
C GLY A 15 28.07 -14.47 -6.61
N ARG A 16 29.22 -15.15 -6.37
CA ARG A 16 30.51 -14.51 -6.14
C ARG A 16 31.03 -13.94 -7.46
N GLY A 17 31.01 -12.62 -7.63
CA GLY A 17 31.74 -11.91 -8.67
C GLY A 17 33.22 -11.73 -8.26
N SER A 18 34.14 -11.69 -9.24
CA SER A 18 35.55 -11.49 -9.02
C SER A 18 35.86 -10.16 -8.34
N GLN A 19 36.89 -10.12 -7.55
CA GLN A 19 37.54 -9.23 -6.60
C GLN A 19 37.34 -7.70 -6.61
N SER A 20 36.47 -7.10 -7.43
CA SER A 20 36.27 -5.63 -7.40
C SER A 20 34.80 -5.17 -7.59
N SER A 21 33.86 -6.05 -7.67
CA SER A 21 32.48 -5.67 -7.93
C SER A 21 31.52 -6.36 -6.97
N GLY A 22 30.60 -5.59 -6.40
CA GLY A 22 29.59 -6.01 -5.44
C GLY A 22 28.82 -7.28 -5.83
N ARG A 23 28.04 -7.79 -4.92
CA ARG A 23 27.31 -9.07 -5.05
C ARG A 23 26.33 -9.02 -6.21
N ILE A 24 26.53 -9.88 -7.23
CA ILE A 24 25.62 -9.97 -8.38
C ILE A 24 24.42 -10.83 -8.00
N ALA A 25 23.23 -10.22 -7.93
CA ALA A 25 22.01 -10.96 -7.71
C ALA A 25 21.53 -11.62 -9.00
N ARG A 26 20.94 -12.82 -8.87
CA ARG A 26 20.24 -13.45 -10.00
C ARG A 26 18.98 -12.66 -10.30
N ASN A 27 18.80 -12.25 -11.55
CA ASN A 27 17.71 -11.36 -11.98
C ASN A 27 16.34 -11.87 -11.49
N GLY A 28 16.02 -13.14 -11.67
CA GLY A 28 14.73 -13.69 -11.25
C GLY A 28 14.47 -13.57 -9.74
N THR A 29 15.48 -13.88 -8.90
CA THR A 29 15.35 -13.79 -7.43
C THR A 29 15.19 -12.33 -6.99
N PHE A 30 15.93 -11.41 -7.61
CA PHE A 30 15.84 -10.00 -7.31
C PHE A 30 14.50 -9.40 -7.74
N PHE A 31 13.99 -9.79 -8.91
CA PHE A 31 12.66 -9.36 -9.40
C PHE A 31 11.54 -9.84 -8.48
N GLN A 32 11.60 -11.10 -8.04
CA GLN A 32 10.64 -11.61 -7.06
C GLN A 32 10.69 -10.84 -5.73
N ALA A 33 11.89 -10.47 -5.27
CA ALA A 33 12.03 -9.67 -4.06
C ALA A 33 11.46 -8.25 -4.22
N LEU A 34 11.61 -7.62 -5.40
CA LEU A 34 10.98 -6.34 -5.70
C LEU A 34 9.45 -6.46 -5.75
N LEU A 35 8.90 -7.50 -6.35
CA LEU A 35 7.47 -7.76 -6.35
C LEU A 35 6.92 -7.92 -4.93
N GLN A 36 7.59 -8.69 -4.08
CA GLN A 36 7.23 -8.84 -2.67
C GLN A 36 7.30 -7.51 -1.92
N LEU A 37 8.37 -6.72 -2.15
CA LEU A 37 8.52 -5.39 -1.54
C LEU A 37 7.37 -4.47 -1.92
N GLY A 38 7.02 -4.38 -3.20
CA GLY A 38 5.90 -3.55 -3.68
C GLY A 38 4.54 -3.94 -3.08
N LEU A 39 4.38 -5.22 -2.71
CA LEU A 39 3.22 -5.73 -1.98
C LEU A 39 3.29 -5.53 -0.44
N GLY A 40 4.35 -4.90 0.07
CA GLY A 40 4.56 -4.66 1.50
C GLY A 40 5.04 -5.89 2.28
N TRP A 41 5.67 -6.85 1.62
CA TRP A 41 6.23 -8.04 2.24
C TRP A 41 7.75 -7.99 2.34
N SER A 42 8.29 -8.48 3.45
CA SER A 42 9.73 -8.64 3.61
C SER A 42 10.24 -9.76 2.73
N SER A 43 11.46 -9.61 2.23
CA SER A 43 12.13 -10.56 1.36
C SER A 43 13.60 -10.72 1.77
N LEU A 44 14.36 -11.48 0.97
CA LEU A 44 15.78 -11.70 1.19
C LEU A 44 16.62 -10.41 1.13
N PHE A 45 16.21 -9.45 0.27
CA PHE A 45 16.93 -8.20 0.01
C PHE A 45 16.35 -7.01 0.78
N PHE A 46 15.12 -7.11 1.27
CA PHE A 46 14.37 -6.01 1.87
C PHE A 46 13.68 -6.47 3.15
N ARG A 47 13.87 -5.74 4.25
CA ARG A 47 13.26 -6.06 5.55
C ARG A 47 12.51 -4.85 6.09
N PHE A 48 11.35 -5.09 6.67
CA PHE A 48 10.62 -4.05 7.38
C PHE A 48 11.25 -3.81 8.76
N ASN A 49 11.63 -2.57 9.03
CA ASN A 49 12.09 -2.11 10.33
C ASN A 49 10.90 -1.59 11.13
N GLY A 50 10.42 -2.38 12.09
CA GLY A 50 9.25 -2.03 12.91
C GLY A 50 9.46 -0.81 13.81
N GLN A 51 10.71 -0.49 14.19
CA GLN A 51 11.01 0.69 15.02
C GLN A 51 10.90 1.98 14.19
N LYS A 52 11.38 1.97 12.93
CA LYS A 52 11.31 3.12 12.04
C LYS A 52 10.03 3.18 11.22
N GLY A 53 9.29 2.08 11.14
CA GLY A 53 8.09 1.97 10.32
C GLY A 53 8.34 1.98 8.81
N VAL A 54 9.55 1.64 8.36
CA VAL A 54 9.96 1.68 6.94
C VAL A 54 10.65 0.38 6.51
N PHE A 55 10.62 0.12 5.22
CA PHE A 55 11.46 -0.92 4.63
C PHE A 55 12.89 -0.43 4.44
N GLU A 56 13.85 -1.30 4.73
CA GLU A 56 15.29 -1.05 4.57
C GLU A 56 15.92 -2.14 3.72
N ARG A 57 17.02 -1.80 3.06
CA ARG A 57 17.86 -2.77 2.35
C ARG A 57 18.56 -3.67 3.36
N VAL A 58 18.66 -4.95 3.07
CA VAL A 58 19.47 -5.91 3.84
C VAL A 58 20.92 -5.93 3.33
N LEU A 59 21.11 -5.60 2.03
CA LEU A 59 22.38 -5.60 1.34
C LEU A 59 22.51 -4.32 0.52
N ASP A 60 23.56 -3.55 0.76
CA ASP A 60 23.81 -2.25 0.08
C ASP A 60 24.43 -2.42 -1.32
N ASP A 61 25.22 -3.48 -1.54
CA ASP A 61 26.02 -3.68 -2.75
C ASP A 61 25.41 -4.64 -3.77
N VAL A 62 24.07 -4.62 -3.93
CA VAL A 62 23.40 -5.50 -4.89
C VAL A 62 23.52 -4.92 -6.30
N ARG A 63 24.11 -5.72 -7.20
CA ARG A 63 24.18 -5.43 -8.65
C ARG A 63 23.29 -6.41 -9.40
N VAL A 64 22.69 -5.92 -10.46
CA VAL A 64 21.90 -6.73 -11.41
C VAL A 64 22.59 -6.64 -12.77
N SER A 65 22.79 -7.79 -13.41
CA SER A 65 23.45 -7.84 -14.70
C SER A 65 22.71 -7.00 -15.74
N GLY A 66 23.46 -6.18 -16.48
CA GLY A 66 22.91 -5.35 -17.56
C GLY A 66 22.21 -4.06 -17.13
N VAL A 67 22.29 -3.67 -15.84
CA VAL A 67 21.67 -2.43 -15.33
C VAL A 67 22.69 -1.58 -14.58
N SER A 68 22.66 -0.27 -14.80
CA SER A 68 23.53 0.67 -14.09
C SER A 68 23.13 0.82 -12.62
N LEU A 69 24.10 0.99 -11.73
CA LEU A 69 23.87 1.17 -10.29
C LEU A 69 22.93 2.33 -9.96
N PRO A 70 23.06 3.52 -10.59
CA PRO A 70 22.13 4.62 -10.33
C PRO A 70 20.67 4.26 -10.65
N ALA A 71 20.44 3.55 -11.78
CA ALA A 71 19.09 3.15 -12.18
C ALA A 71 18.49 2.13 -11.21
N ILE A 72 19.28 1.15 -10.75
CA ILE A 72 18.84 0.19 -9.72
C ILE A 72 18.53 0.91 -8.41
N ASN A 73 19.40 1.79 -7.97
CA ASN A 73 19.23 2.51 -6.71
C ASN A 73 17.98 3.38 -6.73
N SER A 74 17.74 4.13 -7.82
CA SER A 74 16.52 4.93 -7.97
C SER A 74 15.26 4.06 -7.91
N LEU A 75 15.24 2.91 -8.59
CA LEU A 75 14.12 1.98 -8.56
C LEU A 75 13.90 1.40 -7.15
N ILE A 76 14.97 1.00 -6.47
CA ILE A 76 14.86 0.46 -5.12
C ILE A 76 14.29 1.50 -4.17
N GLU A 77 14.72 2.75 -4.23
CA GLU A 77 14.17 3.83 -3.37
C GLU A 77 12.66 4.02 -3.60
N GLU A 78 12.23 4.07 -4.87
CA GLU A 78 10.80 4.13 -5.21
C GLU A 78 10.04 2.92 -4.63
N MET A 79 10.58 1.70 -4.80
CA MET A 79 9.96 0.47 -4.33
C MET A 79 9.94 0.36 -2.81
N LEU A 80 10.95 0.85 -2.10
CA LEU A 80 10.97 0.94 -0.64
C LEU A 80 9.85 1.84 -0.13
N GLN A 81 9.65 2.99 -0.79
CA GLN A 81 8.55 3.90 -0.48
C GLN A 81 7.18 3.23 -0.71
N TYR A 82 7.00 2.58 -1.87
CA TYR A 82 5.74 1.89 -2.19
C TYR A 82 5.44 0.76 -1.20
N GLY A 83 6.43 -0.07 -0.90
CA GLY A 83 6.31 -1.15 0.08
C GLY A 83 5.99 -0.64 1.48
N THR A 84 6.64 0.43 1.90
CA THR A 84 6.38 1.08 3.20
C THR A 84 4.94 1.58 3.29
N ASN A 85 4.46 2.30 2.29
CA ASN A 85 3.09 2.79 2.23
C ASN A 85 2.08 1.63 2.19
N MET A 86 2.33 0.60 1.38
CA MET A 86 1.49 -0.59 1.31
C MET A 86 1.41 -1.30 2.67
N ARG A 87 2.54 -1.48 3.34
CA ARG A 87 2.59 -2.10 4.66
C ARG A 87 1.81 -1.30 5.69
N ARG A 88 1.94 0.03 5.68
CA ARG A 88 1.22 0.92 6.60
C ARG A 88 -0.29 0.82 6.41
N VAL A 89 -0.78 0.97 5.17
CA VAL A 89 -2.22 0.89 4.89
C VAL A 89 -2.77 -0.50 5.21
N ARG A 90 -2.01 -1.56 4.91
CA ARG A 90 -2.39 -2.94 5.25
C ARG A 90 -2.47 -3.17 6.76
N THR A 91 -1.51 -2.67 7.53
CA THR A 91 -1.50 -2.76 8.99
C THR A 91 -2.74 -2.07 9.55
N PHE A 92 -3.04 -0.85 9.09
CA PHE A 92 -4.25 -0.13 9.47
C PHE A 92 -5.54 -0.94 9.19
N VAL A 93 -5.65 -1.51 8.00
CA VAL A 93 -6.82 -2.33 7.63
C VAL A 93 -6.95 -3.56 8.52
N ASN A 94 -5.84 -4.24 8.83
CA ASN A 94 -5.84 -5.46 9.64
C ASN A 94 -6.12 -5.19 11.12
N ASP A 95 -5.53 -4.12 11.67
CA ASP A 95 -5.71 -3.76 13.09
C ASP A 95 -7.11 -3.23 13.38
N ASN A 96 -7.86 -2.86 12.36
CA ASN A 96 -9.24 -2.40 12.41
C ASN A 96 -9.50 -1.42 13.60
N PRO A 97 -8.86 -0.24 13.58
CA PRO A 97 -8.93 0.72 14.68
C PRO A 97 -10.37 1.18 14.98
N ALA A 98 -11.28 1.03 14.03
CA ALA A 98 -12.68 1.32 14.19
C ALA A 98 -13.37 0.47 15.29
N ARG A 99 -12.87 -0.73 15.57
CA ARG A 99 -13.40 -1.55 16.68
C ARG A 99 -13.12 -0.94 18.05
N SER A 100 -12.04 -0.18 18.19
CA SER A 100 -11.66 0.47 19.45
C SER A 100 -12.25 1.88 19.60
N THR A 101 -12.50 2.59 18.48
CA THR A 101 -12.94 4.00 18.51
C THR A 101 -14.44 4.17 18.31
N GLY A 102 -15.13 3.18 17.70
CA GLY A 102 -16.56 3.28 17.36
C GLY A 102 -16.89 4.25 16.21
N LEU A 103 -15.87 4.84 15.55
CA LEU A 103 -16.06 5.80 14.47
C LEU A 103 -16.48 5.11 13.17
N SER A 104 -17.67 5.43 12.68
CA SER A 104 -18.26 4.81 11.49
C SER A 104 -17.55 5.20 10.20
N ALA A 105 -17.10 6.45 10.09
CA ALA A 105 -16.32 6.95 8.96
C ALA A 105 -14.95 6.23 8.86
N LEU A 106 -14.32 5.92 10.00
CA LEU A 106 -13.05 5.18 10.03
C LEU A 106 -13.24 3.73 9.57
N THR A 107 -14.35 3.10 9.96
CA THR A 107 -14.72 1.73 9.51
C THR A 107 -14.89 1.69 7.99
N THR A 108 -15.62 2.65 7.44
CA THR A 108 -15.85 2.70 5.98
C THR A 108 -14.59 3.04 5.21
N PHE A 109 -13.72 3.92 5.74
CA PHE A 109 -12.41 4.19 5.15
C PHE A 109 -11.53 2.93 5.13
N SER A 110 -11.47 2.18 6.22
CA SER A 110 -10.75 0.90 6.30
C SER A 110 -11.27 -0.11 5.28
N GLY A 111 -12.60 -0.24 5.12
CA GLY A 111 -13.22 -1.09 4.12
C GLY A 111 -12.88 -0.70 2.68
N ALA A 112 -12.92 0.60 2.37
CA ALA A 112 -12.54 1.13 1.06
C ALA A 112 -11.05 0.88 0.76
N ALA A 113 -10.17 1.12 1.73
CA ALA A 113 -8.73 0.84 1.61
C ALA A 113 -8.46 -0.66 1.39
N ALA A 114 -9.17 -1.55 2.10
CA ALA A 114 -9.08 -3.00 1.92
C ALA A 114 -9.46 -3.43 0.49
N ALA A 115 -10.54 -2.88 -0.06
CA ALA A 115 -10.99 -3.17 -1.42
C ALA A 115 -9.96 -2.71 -2.48
N ILE A 116 -9.33 -1.55 -2.27
CA ILE A 116 -8.26 -1.06 -3.15
C ILE A 116 -7.03 -1.98 -3.06
N ILE A 117 -6.56 -2.32 -1.86
CA ILE A 117 -5.43 -3.25 -1.68
C ILE A 117 -5.71 -4.56 -2.43
N TYR A 118 -6.87 -5.17 -2.22
CA TYR A 118 -7.25 -6.42 -2.88
C TYR A 118 -7.20 -6.31 -4.41
N THR A 119 -7.74 -5.20 -4.95
CA THR A 119 -7.75 -4.96 -6.40
C THR A 119 -6.34 -4.78 -6.96
N LEU A 120 -5.46 -4.05 -6.25
CA LEU A 120 -4.08 -3.86 -6.64
C LEU A 120 -3.28 -5.17 -6.57
N GLU A 121 -3.44 -5.96 -5.52
CA GLU A 121 -2.81 -7.28 -5.40
C GLU A 121 -3.20 -8.20 -6.54
N LYS A 122 -4.48 -8.25 -6.88
CA LYS A 122 -4.99 -9.04 -7.99
C LYS A 122 -4.43 -8.56 -9.34
N HIS A 123 -4.31 -7.26 -9.55
CA HIS A 123 -3.71 -6.67 -10.74
C HIS A 123 -2.22 -7.05 -10.84
N ILE A 124 -1.46 -6.86 -9.78
CA ILE A 124 -0.03 -7.18 -9.71
C ILE A 124 0.19 -8.69 -9.92
N ALA A 125 -0.59 -9.55 -9.26
CA ALA A 125 -0.48 -11.00 -9.40
C ALA A 125 -0.71 -11.48 -10.84
N ARG A 126 -1.67 -10.90 -11.55
CA ARG A 126 -1.95 -11.22 -12.96
C ARG A 126 -0.84 -10.75 -13.91
N SER A 127 -0.23 -9.61 -13.62
CA SER A 127 0.77 -8.97 -14.49
C SER A 127 2.20 -9.39 -14.18
N SER A 128 2.47 -9.90 -12.96
CA SER A 128 3.83 -10.23 -12.50
C SER A 128 4.48 -11.38 -13.27
N GLY A 129 3.70 -12.33 -13.79
CA GLY A 129 4.21 -13.45 -14.61
C GLY A 129 4.87 -13.01 -15.93
N HIS A 130 4.58 -11.81 -16.40
CA HIS A 130 5.14 -11.23 -17.64
C HIS A 130 6.27 -10.23 -17.37
N ALA A 131 6.58 -9.93 -16.11
CA ALA A 131 7.61 -8.96 -15.77
C ALA A 131 9.00 -9.62 -15.80
N VAL A 132 9.69 -9.48 -16.94
CA VAL A 132 11.04 -10.04 -17.17
C VAL A 132 12.14 -8.99 -17.12
N SER A 133 11.82 -7.71 -16.87
CA SER A 133 12.78 -6.61 -16.78
C SER A 133 12.46 -5.64 -15.64
N LEU A 134 13.48 -4.92 -15.15
CA LEU A 134 13.30 -3.88 -14.12
C LEU A 134 12.38 -2.75 -14.58
N LEU A 135 12.42 -2.40 -15.86
CA LEU A 135 11.56 -1.37 -16.42
C LEU A 135 10.08 -1.80 -16.39
N GLN A 136 9.81 -3.06 -16.67
CA GLN A 136 8.45 -3.60 -16.57
C GLN A 136 7.96 -3.64 -15.12
N ILE A 137 8.83 -3.97 -14.15
CA ILE A 137 8.49 -3.91 -12.73
C ILE A 137 8.20 -2.46 -12.33
N LYS A 138 9.03 -1.50 -12.73
CA LYS A 138 8.77 -0.07 -12.49
C LYS A 138 7.42 0.35 -13.06
N ALA A 139 7.13 0.02 -14.30
CA ALA A 139 5.86 0.35 -14.96
C ALA A 139 4.66 -0.31 -14.25
N LEU A 140 4.81 -1.56 -13.79
CA LEU A 140 3.77 -2.28 -13.06
C LEU A 140 3.39 -1.61 -11.74
N PHE A 141 4.38 -1.07 -11.01
CA PHE A 141 4.15 -0.46 -9.70
C PHE A 141 3.94 1.06 -9.73
N GLN A 142 4.15 1.74 -10.83
CA GLN A 142 4.05 3.20 -10.90
C GLN A 142 2.68 3.69 -10.42
N ARG A 143 1.59 3.32 -11.11
CA ARG A 143 0.23 3.72 -10.71
C ARG A 143 -0.23 3.10 -9.38
N PRO A 144 -0.07 1.79 -9.13
CA PRO A 144 -0.34 1.21 -7.83
C PRO A 144 0.38 1.90 -6.67
N GLY A 145 1.67 2.21 -6.82
CA GLY A 145 2.46 2.86 -5.80
C GLY A 145 2.01 4.30 -5.52
N GLU A 146 1.67 5.07 -6.57
CA GLU A 146 1.09 6.41 -6.43
C GLU A 146 -0.25 6.37 -5.68
N LEU A 147 -1.14 5.43 -6.01
CA LEU A 147 -2.44 5.28 -5.35
C LEU A 147 -2.31 4.88 -3.89
N ILE A 148 -1.43 3.92 -3.58
CA ILE A 148 -1.15 3.52 -2.19
C ILE A 148 -0.48 4.67 -1.43
N GLY A 149 0.38 5.46 -2.05
CA GLY A 149 0.95 6.67 -1.48
C GLY A 149 -0.12 7.72 -1.15
N ALA A 150 -1.11 7.89 -2.02
CA ALA A 150 -2.26 8.77 -1.79
C ALA A 150 -3.09 8.28 -0.58
N LEU A 151 -3.40 6.98 -0.50
CA LEU A 151 -4.11 6.39 0.64
C LEU A 151 -3.33 6.53 1.95
N ALA A 152 -2.01 6.31 1.93
CA ALA A 152 -1.17 6.48 3.12
C ALA A 152 -1.12 7.95 3.58
N ASN A 153 -1.17 8.91 2.65
CA ASN A 153 -1.26 10.34 2.96
C ASN A 153 -2.61 10.70 3.61
N ILE A 154 -3.72 10.18 3.07
CA ILE A 154 -5.05 10.36 3.66
C ILE A 154 -5.08 9.73 5.05
N LEU A 155 -4.60 8.49 5.19
CA LEU A 155 -4.54 7.77 6.46
C LEU A 155 -3.81 8.57 7.55
N SER A 156 -2.63 9.16 7.21
CA SER A 156 -1.86 9.97 8.17
C SER A 156 -2.64 11.15 8.74
N ALA A 157 -3.54 11.71 7.96
CA ALA A 157 -4.37 12.84 8.40
C ALA A 157 -5.61 12.35 9.16
N VAL A 158 -6.21 11.24 8.75
CA VAL A 158 -7.38 10.63 9.40
C VAL A 158 -7.05 10.08 10.79
N GLU A 159 -5.85 9.55 11.00
CA GLU A 159 -5.39 9.07 12.30
C GLU A 159 -5.34 10.17 13.39
N LEU A 160 -5.34 11.43 13.00
CA LEU A 160 -5.33 12.59 13.91
C LEU A 160 -6.74 13.10 14.23
N ALA A 161 -7.76 12.63 13.52
CA ALA A 161 -9.14 13.07 13.69
C ALA A 161 -9.82 12.34 14.85
N ALA A 162 -10.59 13.08 15.65
CA ALA A 162 -11.27 12.55 16.83
C ALA A 162 -12.76 12.26 16.59
N THR A 163 -13.35 12.79 15.50
CA THR A 163 -14.77 12.67 15.19
C THR A 163 -15.02 12.24 13.74
N ASP A 164 -16.17 11.61 13.47
CA ASP A 164 -16.58 11.24 12.12
C ASP A 164 -16.64 12.47 11.18
N ALA A 165 -17.07 13.63 11.67
CA ALA A 165 -17.12 14.87 10.90
C ALA A 165 -15.73 15.35 10.48
N GLU A 166 -14.75 15.28 11.38
CA GLU A 166 -13.35 15.60 11.08
C GLU A 166 -12.75 14.62 10.07
N ILE A 167 -13.04 13.32 10.21
CA ILE A 167 -12.58 12.30 9.26
C ILE A 167 -13.13 12.60 7.86
N ILE A 168 -14.43 12.82 7.73
CA ILE A 168 -15.10 13.12 6.46
C ILE A 168 -14.48 14.37 5.83
N SER A 169 -14.39 15.47 6.58
CA SER A 169 -13.82 16.74 6.10
C SER A 169 -12.36 16.56 5.65
N THR A 170 -11.56 15.84 6.44
CA THR A 170 -10.15 15.55 6.13
C THR A 170 -10.01 14.73 4.86
N VAL A 171 -10.82 13.68 4.71
CA VAL A 171 -10.79 12.83 3.51
C VAL A 171 -11.13 13.65 2.26
N PHE A 172 -12.24 14.43 2.28
CA PHE A 172 -12.61 15.27 1.14
C PHE A 172 -11.55 16.31 0.80
N GLY A 173 -10.98 17.00 1.80
CA GLY A 173 -9.90 17.96 1.59
C GLY A 173 -8.65 17.35 0.98
N LYS A 174 -8.25 16.18 1.46
CA LYS A 174 -7.09 15.44 0.94
C LYS A 174 -7.35 14.91 -0.48
N VAL A 175 -8.54 14.38 -0.74
CA VAL A 175 -8.93 13.90 -2.07
C VAL A 175 -8.90 15.06 -3.08
N ALA A 176 -9.51 16.20 -2.76
CA ALA A 176 -9.49 17.38 -3.63
C ALA A 176 -8.06 17.84 -3.96
N TYR A 177 -7.17 17.85 -2.97
CA TYR A 177 -5.76 18.19 -3.18
C TYR A 177 -5.03 17.17 -4.06
N LEU A 178 -5.21 15.87 -3.80
CA LEU A 178 -4.54 14.81 -4.54
C LEU A 178 -5.02 14.70 -5.99
N CYS A 179 -6.30 14.95 -6.26
CA CYS A 179 -6.87 14.95 -7.60
C CYS A 179 -6.30 16.08 -8.48
N GLN A 180 -5.95 17.23 -7.90
CA GLN A 180 -5.25 18.29 -8.64
C GLN A 180 -3.86 17.84 -9.13
N LYS A 181 -3.19 16.98 -8.36
CA LYS A 181 -1.86 16.47 -8.71
C LYS A 181 -1.91 15.24 -9.61
N PHE A 182 -2.91 14.39 -9.42
CA PHE A 182 -3.03 13.08 -10.06
C PHE A 182 -4.45 12.88 -10.60
N ALA A 183 -4.78 13.52 -11.72
CA ALA A 183 -6.12 13.45 -12.31
C ALA A 183 -6.59 12.01 -12.62
N TRP A 184 -5.67 11.08 -12.93
CA TRP A 184 -6.01 9.71 -13.26
C TRP A 184 -6.63 8.90 -12.10
N MET A 185 -6.39 9.29 -10.84
CA MET A 185 -6.96 8.58 -9.68
C MET A 185 -8.22 9.26 -9.11
N GLU A 186 -8.70 10.31 -9.76
CA GLU A 186 -9.83 11.13 -9.31
C GLU A 186 -11.07 10.26 -9.00
N SER A 187 -11.51 9.42 -9.93
CA SER A 187 -12.70 8.58 -9.75
C SER A 187 -12.58 7.65 -8.54
N VAL A 188 -11.41 7.02 -8.36
CA VAL A 188 -11.17 6.09 -7.24
C VAL A 188 -11.15 6.83 -5.90
N LEU A 189 -10.47 7.96 -5.82
CA LEU A 189 -10.37 8.74 -4.58
C LEU A 189 -11.71 9.38 -4.19
N TYR A 190 -12.48 9.88 -5.16
CA TYR A 190 -13.84 10.36 -4.86
C TYR A 190 -14.76 9.25 -4.40
N GLU A 191 -14.65 8.04 -4.97
CA GLU A 191 -15.43 6.89 -4.48
C GLU A 191 -15.09 6.55 -3.02
N VAL A 192 -13.80 6.61 -2.64
CA VAL A 192 -13.38 6.49 -1.24
C VAL A 192 -14.05 7.56 -0.37
N ALA A 193 -14.03 8.83 -0.78
CA ALA A 193 -14.63 9.92 -0.02
C ALA A 193 -16.14 9.75 0.14
N VAL A 194 -16.84 9.36 -0.93
CA VAL A 194 -18.28 9.06 -0.90
C VAL A 194 -18.57 7.88 0.03
N CYS A 195 -17.77 6.81 -0.02
CA CYS A 195 -17.93 5.67 0.90
C CYS A 195 -17.79 6.09 2.37
N VAL A 196 -16.82 6.95 2.66
CA VAL A 196 -16.59 7.47 4.03
C VAL A 196 -17.74 8.34 4.52
N ALA A 197 -18.39 9.09 3.64
CA ALA A 197 -19.54 9.95 3.97
C ALA A 197 -20.88 9.17 4.09
N LYS A 198 -21.00 7.99 3.51
CA LYS A 198 -22.27 7.23 3.48
C LYS A 198 -22.97 7.05 4.83
N PRO A 199 -22.29 6.69 5.94
CA PRO A 199 -22.95 6.54 7.23
C PRO A 199 -23.61 7.84 7.71
N TRP A 200 -22.90 8.96 7.52
CA TRP A 200 -23.40 10.28 7.88
C TRP A 200 -24.58 10.71 6.99
N LEU A 201 -24.50 10.46 5.68
CA LEU A 201 -25.60 10.75 4.75
C LEU A 201 -26.86 9.96 5.10
N LYS A 202 -26.73 8.68 5.45
CA LYS A 202 -27.87 7.87 5.92
C LYS A 202 -28.51 8.43 7.20
N PHE A 203 -27.69 8.93 8.12
CA PHE A 203 -28.18 9.60 9.32
C PHE A 203 -28.99 10.86 8.95
N VAL A 204 -28.48 11.70 8.05
CA VAL A 204 -29.16 12.90 7.58
C VAL A 204 -30.45 12.55 6.84
N GLU A 205 -30.43 11.55 5.96
CA GLU A 205 -31.61 11.03 5.26
C GLU A 205 -32.72 10.61 6.24
N ALA A 206 -32.35 9.87 7.29
CA ALA A 206 -33.29 9.46 8.34
C ALA A 206 -33.83 10.67 9.10
N TRP A 207 -32.97 11.65 9.43
CA TRP A 207 -33.35 12.85 10.17
C TRP A 207 -34.30 13.77 9.38
N VAL A 208 -34.12 13.84 8.05
CA VAL A 208 -34.98 14.65 7.15
C VAL A 208 -36.27 13.90 6.75
N GLY A 209 -36.42 12.63 7.17
CA GLY A 209 -37.62 11.82 6.87
C GLY A 209 -37.67 11.24 5.45
N LEU A 210 -36.50 11.17 4.77
CA LEU A 210 -36.36 10.58 3.43
C LEU A 210 -36.20 9.05 3.44
N CYS A 211 -35.98 8.45 4.61
CA CYS A 211 -35.97 6.99 4.72
C CYS A 211 -37.41 6.47 4.61
N PRO A 212 -37.69 5.51 3.72
CA PRO A 212 -38.96 4.81 3.76
C PRO A 212 -39.06 4.12 5.12
N GLU A 213 -40.17 4.38 5.84
CA GLU A 213 -40.51 3.71 7.10
C GLU A 213 -40.40 2.19 6.87
N THR A 214 -39.46 1.54 7.55
CA THR A 214 -39.47 0.08 7.62
C THR A 214 -40.83 -0.27 8.27
N PRO A 215 -41.72 -1.03 7.60
CA PRO A 215 -42.98 -1.38 8.23
C PRO A 215 -42.65 -2.13 9.52
N MET A 216 -43.01 -1.53 10.66
CA MET A 216 -42.96 -2.23 11.94
C MET A 216 -43.85 -3.46 11.76
N LEU A 217 -43.26 -4.65 11.75
CA LEU A 217 -43.96 -5.88 11.95
C LEU A 217 -44.61 -5.78 13.33
N ILE A 218 -45.89 -5.36 13.35
CA ILE A 218 -46.73 -5.49 14.52
C ILE A 218 -46.98 -6.99 14.62
N ASP A 219 -46.23 -7.68 15.47
CA ASP A 219 -46.56 -9.03 15.92
C ASP A 219 -47.91 -8.96 16.63
N GLN A 220 -48.91 -9.60 15.97
CA GLN A 220 -50.15 -9.98 16.59
C GLN A 220 -50.00 -11.35 17.26
#